data_c36683f0ac766b953cacb6c2a3b45c12
#
_entry.id   c36683f0ac766b953cacb6c2a3b45c12
#
_cell.length_a   1.000
_cell.length_b   1.000
_cell.length_c   1.000
_cell.angle_alpha   90.00
_cell.angle_beta   90.00
_cell.angle_gamma   90.00
#
_symmetry.space_group_name_H-M   'P 1'
#
loop_
_entity.id
_entity.type
_entity.pdbx_description
1 polymer ?
#
loop_
_entity_poly.entity_id
_entity_poly.type
_entity_poly.pdbx_seq_one_letter_code
_entity_poly.pdbx_strand_id
1 'polypeptide(L)'
;MEGRRAMANGKTRAVRKSFTAVLELDGTALKWTIARIPFDVTKAWPVRKGRRVRGEIEGFAFRTTLFPRPGGEYFLLVNKAMLAGAGARRGEKARIWLEPDLEKREIVLPAELKKELNSDRGLRKWFDGLSDSMRREIGKWADEPKTATSRQKRAEKMAERLMQAMEGEQEPPPILKAIF
;
A
#
# COMPACT_ATOMS: atom_id res chain seq x y z
N MET A 1 -24.42 -44.68 5.36
CA MET A 1 -22.96 -44.42 5.35
C MET A 1 -22.70 -43.20 4.45
N GLU A 2 -22.70 -42.03 5.05
CA GLU A 2 -22.51 -40.76 4.33
C GLU A 2 -21.09 -40.25 4.56
N GLY A 3 -20.31 -40.28 3.49
CA GLY A 3 -18.97 -39.71 3.46
C GLY A 3 -19.04 -38.18 3.33
N ARG A 4 -18.78 -37.46 4.42
CA ARG A 4 -18.57 -36.02 4.42
C ARG A 4 -17.33 -35.69 3.59
N ARG A 5 -17.53 -35.16 2.39
CA ARG A 5 -16.46 -34.48 1.64
C ARG A 5 -16.08 -33.20 2.35
N ALA A 6 -14.91 -33.22 2.99
CA ALA A 6 -14.26 -32.01 3.45
C ALA A 6 -13.90 -31.13 2.23
N MET A 7 -14.55 -29.99 2.09
CA MET A 7 -14.15 -28.97 1.13
C MET A 7 -12.84 -28.36 1.60
N ALA A 8 -11.75 -28.78 1.00
CA ALA A 8 -10.44 -28.16 1.16
C ALA A 8 -10.51 -26.74 0.57
N ASN A 9 -10.51 -25.76 1.46
CA ASN A 9 -10.44 -24.34 1.12
C ASN A 9 -9.04 -24.07 0.55
N GLY A 10 -8.89 -24.20 -0.77
CA GLY A 10 -7.66 -24.01 -1.52
C GLY A 10 -7.22 -22.55 -1.52
N LYS A 11 -6.69 -22.04 -0.40
CA LYS A 11 -5.85 -20.85 -0.43
C LYS A 11 -4.62 -21.17 -1.26
N THR A 12 -4.61 -20.75 -2.52
CA THR A 12 -3.42 -20.80 -3.37
C THR A 12 -2.29 -20.09 -2.61
N ARG A 13 -1.42 -20.87 -1.99
CA ARG A 13 -0.27 -20.35 -1.26
C ARG A 13 0.65 -19.66 -2.25
N ALA A 14 0.71 -18.36 -2.20
CA ALA A 14 1.58 -17.59 -3.05
C ALA A 14 3.02 -18.06 -2.88
N VAL A 15 3.69 -18.41 -3.99
CA VAL A 15 5.05 -18.97 -3.95
C VAL A 15 6.02 -17.87 -3.58
N ARG A 16 6.68 -18.03 -2.43
CA ARG A 16 7.79 -17.18 -1.99
C ARG A 16 8.96 -17.30 -2.96
N LYS A 17 9.57 -16.17 -3.30
CA LYS A 17 10.79 -16.08 -4.11
C LYS A 17 11.88 -15.42 -3.28
N SER A 18 13.04 -16.09 -3.20
CA SER A 18 14.24 -15.58 -2.53
C SER A 18 15.33 -15.33 -3.57
N PHE A 19 16.03 -14.22 -3.44
CA PHE A 19 17.11 -13.83 -4.34
C PHE A 19 18.08 -12.86 -3.64
N THR A 20 19.22 -12.62 -4.28
CA THR A 20 20.18 -11.60 -3.88
C THR A 20 20.24 -10.53 -4.97
N ALA A 21 20.17 -9.26 -4.58
CA ALA A 21 20.27 -8.14 -5.51
C ALA A 21 21.21 -7.07 -4.98
N VAL A 22 21.84 -6.32 -5.89
CA VAL A 22 22.60 -5.12 -5.54
C VAL A 22 21.63 -3.98 -5.28
N LEU A 23 21.86 -3.21 -4.22
CA LEU A 23 21.11 -2.00 -3.89
C LEU A 23 21.70 -0.84 -4.69
N GLU A 24 21.17 -0.56 -5.87
CA GLU A 24 21.69 0.41 -6.80
C GLU A 24 20.84 1.70 -6.89
N LEU A 25 21.41 2.73 -7.52
CA LEU A 25 20.62 3.90 -7.91
C LEU A 25 19.78 3.58 -9.15
N ASP A 26 18.57 4.11 -9.20
CA ASP A 26 17.66 3.91 -10.34
C ASP A 26 18.08 4.59 -11.64
N GLY A 27 19.14 5.42 -11.60
CA GLY A 27 19.65 6.18 -12.73
C GLY A 27 18.84 7.42 -13.11
N THR A 28 17.77 7.74 -12.35
CA THR A 28 16.97 8.96 -12.56
C THR A 28 17.46 10.12 -11.69
N ALA A 29 16.93 11.32 -11.94
CA ALA A 29 17.19 12.50 -11.12
C ALA A 29 16.70 12.34 -9.67
N LEU A 30 15.77 11.40 -9.41
CA LEU A 30 15.24 11.11 -8.08
C LEU A 30 16.23 10.34 -7.20
N LYS A 31 17.24 9.71 -7.81
CA LYS A 31 18.30 8.97 -7.10
C LYS A 31 17.79 7.95 -6.11
N TRP A 32 16.70 7.27 -6.45
CA TRP A 32 16.14 6.22 -5.61
C TRP A 32 17.08 5.02 -5.48
N THR A 33 17.10 4.42 -4.30
CA THR A 33 17.74 3.12 -4.14
C THR A 33 16.75 2.03 -4.53
N ILE A 34 17.18 1.16 -5.43
CA ILE A 34 16.35 0.07 -5.95
C ILE A 34 17.07 -1.26 -5.87
N ALA A 35 16.29 -2.34 -5.84
CA ALA A 35 16.75 -3.69 -6.09
C ALA A 35 16.00 -4.25 -7.30
N ARG A 36 16.73 -4.72 -8.33
CA ARG A 36 16.13 -5.35 -9.52
C ARG A 36 15.58 -6.71 -9.16
N ILE A 37 14.39 -7.02 -9.67
CA ILE A 37 13.79 -8.35 -9.51
C ILE A 37 14.34 -9.26 -10.62
N PRO A 38 15.06 -10.35 -10.27
CA PRO A 38 15.75 -11.19 -11.24
C PRO A 38 14.86 -12.24 -11.90
N PHE A 39 13.54 -12.13 -11.78
CA PHE A 39 12.59 -13.07 -12.36
C PHE A 39 11.36 -12.36 -12.91
N ASP A 40 10.67 -13.02 -13.83
CA ASP A 40 9.40 -12.51 -14.38
C ASP A 40 8.29 -12.59 -13.31
N VAL A 41 7.90 -11.43 -12.80
CA VAL A 41 6.88 -11.27 -11.75
C VAL A 41 5.51 -11.77 -12.22
N THR A 42 5.18 -11.58 -13.50
CA THR A 42 3.88 -11.96 -14.05
C THR A 42 3.74 -13.47 -14.21
N LYS A 43 4.82 -14.14 -14.55
CA LYS A 43 4.88 -15.62 -14.63
C LYS A 43 4.97 -16.25 -13.23
N ALA A 44 5.78 -15.65 -12.33
CA ALA A 44 5.94 -16.16 -10.99
C ALA A 44 4.65 -16.04 -10.17
N TRP A 45 3.89 -14.96 -10.37
CA TRP A 45 2.66 -14.66 -9.65
C TRP A 45 1.55 -14.19 -10.59
N PRO A 46 0.83 -15.10 -11.23
CA PRO A 46 -0.21 -14.79 -12.23
C PRO A 46 -1.51 -14.26 -11.60
N VAL A 47 -1.40 -13.34 -10.64
CA VAL A 47 -2.52 -12.70 -9.97
C VAL A 47 -2.58 -11.23 -10.36
N ARG A 48 -3.77 -10.71 -10.62
CA ARG A 48 -3.99 -9.28 -10.99
C ARG A 48 -3.34 -8.28 -10.02
N LYS A 49 -3.10 -8.67 -8.77
CA LYS A 49 -2.49 -7.87 -7.71
C LYS A 49 -1.03 -8.23 -7.41
N GLY A 50 -0.37 -9.01 -8.28
CA GLY A 50 0.99 -9.53 -8.06
C GLY A 50 2.10 -8.48 -7.92
N ARG A 51 1.80 -7.21 -8.18
CA ARG A 51 2.73 -6.10 -7.92
C ARG A 51 2.80 -5.69 -6.44
N ARG A 52 1.76 -5.98 -5.65
CA ARG A 52 1.80 -5.77 -4.20
C ARG A 52 2.49 -6.95 -3.58
N VAL A 53 3.54 -6.68 -2.82
CA VAL A 53 4.38 -7.70 -2.20
C VAL A 53 4.60 -7.42 -0.72
N ARG A 54 4.82 -8.50 0.02
CA ARG A 54 5.44 -8.47 1.34
C ARG A 54 6.71 -9.30 1.29
N GLY A 55 7.65 -8.99 2.15
CA GLY A 55 8.91 -9.69 2.17
C GLY A 55 9.84 -9.19 3.25
N GLU A 56 11.09 -9.60 3.15
CA GLU A 56 12.17 -9.13 4.00
C GLU A 56 13.41 -8.82 3.18
N ILE A 57 14.17 -7.85 3.64
CA ILE A 57 15.52 -7.51 3.19
C ILE A 57 16.46 -7.64 4.38
N GLU A 58 17.43 -8.55 4.32
CA GLU A 58 18.34 -8.88 5.42
C GLU A 58 17.62 -9.06 6.77
N GLY A 59 16.43 -9.70 6.78
CA GLY A 59 15.61 -9.90 7.98
C GLY A 59 14.67 -8.76 8.35
N PHE A 60 14.75 -7.59 7.72
CA PHE A 60 13.82 -6.50 7.95
C PHE A 60 12.55 -6.67 7.11
N ALA A 61 11.42 -6.88 7.78
CA ALA A 61 10.12 -7.08 7.14
C ALA A 61 9.56 -5.79 6.52
N PHE A 62 8.95 -5.92 5.34
CA PHE A 62 8.30 -4.79 4.67
C PHE A 62 7.09 -5.23 3.84
N ARG A 63 6.27 -4.23 3.49
CA ARG A 63 5.15 -4.38 2.54
C ARG A 63 5.18 -3.20 1.58
N THR A 64 5.19 -3.48 0.27
CA THR A 64 5.30 -2.45 -0.76
C THR A 64 4.64 -2.87 -2.06
N THR A 65 4.89 -2.10 -3.11
CA THR A 65 4.49 -2.40 -4.49
C THR A 65 5.73 -2.44 -5.35
N LEU A 66 5.83 -3.41 -6.26
CA LEU A 66 6.87 -3.45 -7.27
C LEU A 66 6.53 -2.49 -8.40
N PHE A 67 7.54 -1.82 -8.92
CA PHE A 67 7.41 -0.85 -10.01
C PHE A 67 7.86 -1.47 -11.33
N PRO A 68 7.09 -1.30 -12.41
CA PRO A 68 7.47 -1.79 -13.73
C PRO A 68 8.56 -0.92 -14.33
N ARG A 69 9.39 -1.54 -15.17
CA ARG A 69 10.34 -0.88 -16.07
C ARG A 69 9.99 -1.18 -17.52
N PRO A 70 10.48 -0.37 -18.48
CA PRO A 70 10.45 -0.73 -19.89
C PRO A 70 11.11 -2.11 -20.09
N GLY A 71 10.52 -2.96 -20.94
CA GLY A 71 11.00 -4.33 -21.14
C GLY A 71 10.33 -5.39 -20.26
N GLY A 72 9.36 -5.01 -19.40
CA GLY A 72 8.60 -5.96 -18.57
C GLY A 72 9.30 -6.39 -17.29
N GLU A 73 10.44 -5.79 -16.98
CA GLU A 73 11.14 -5.98 -15.71
C GLU A 73 10.46 -5.23 -14.58
N TYR A 74 10.77 -5.65 -13.35
CA TYR A 74 10.29 -4.98 -12.14
C TYR A 74 11.43 -4.64 -11.19
N PHE A 75 11.23 -3.62 -10.37
CA PHE A 75 12.14 -3.30 -9.29
C PHE A 75 11.40 -3.05 -7.98
N LEU A 76 12.12 -3.27 -6.89
CA LEU A 76 11.75 -2.94 -5.54
C LEU A 76 12.37 -1.58 -5.18
N LEU A 77 11.54 -0.60 -4.79
CA LEU A 77 12.03 0.63 -4.19
C LEU A 77 12.46 0.35 -2.74
N VAL A 78 13.71 0.58 -2.41
CA VAL A 78 14.28 0.40 -1.07
C VAL A 78 14.40 1.75 -0.39
N ASN A 79 13.47 2.05 0.51
CA ASN A 79 13.44 3.33 1.21
C ASN A 79 14.42 3.39 2.40
N LYS A 80 14.56 4.58 3.00
CA LYS A 80 15.48 4.81 4.13
C LYS A 80 15.20 3.89 5.34
N ALA A 81 13.93 3.62 5.64
CA ALA A 81 13.56 2.74 6.75
C ALA A 81 13.98 1.29 6.49
N MET A 82 13.82 0.82 5.25
CA MET A 82 14.28 -0.52 4.84
C MET A 82 15.81 -0.63 4.91
N LEU A 83 16.55 0.36 4.42
CA LEU A 83 18.01 0.37 4.51
C LEU A 83 18.49 0.35 5.96
N ALA A 84 17.92 1.21 6.81
CA ALA A 84 18.29 1.30 8.24
C ALA A 84 17.93 0.01 8.99
N GLY A 85 16.73 -0.52 8.79
CA GLY A 85 16.26 -1.73 9.46
C GLY A 85 17.01 -2.99 9.02
N ALA A 86 17.44 -3.04 7.77
CA ALA A 86 18.24 -4.13 7.21
C ALA A 86 19.75 -4.02 7.54
N GLY A 87 20.21 -2.88 8.06
CA GLY A 87 21.63 -2.60 8.21
C GLY A 87 22.40 -2.57 6.88
N ALA A 88 21.68 -2.38 5.75
CA ALA A 88 22.23 -2.46 4.41
C ALA A 88 22.52 -1.06 3.84
N ARG A 89 23.49 -1.00 2.93
CA ARG A 89 23.92 0.24 2.29
C ARG A 89 23.79 0.14 0.76
N ARG A 90 23.67 1.28 0.13
CA ARG A 90 23.72 1.39 -1.32
C ARG A 90 25.06 0.86 -1.84
N GLY A 91 25.03 0.12 -2.94
CA GLY A 91 26.20 -0.55 -3.54
C GLY A 91 26.42 -1.97 -3.01
N GLU A 92 25.81 -2.35 -1.89
CA GLU A 92 25.94 -3.68 -1.31
C GLU A 92 24.93 -4.66 -1.91
N LYS A 93 25.24 -5.95 -1.81
CA LYS A 93 24.30 -7.03 -2.11
C LYS A 93 23.45 -7.30 -0.88
N ALA A 94 22.15 -7.43 -1.08
CA ALA A 94 21.22 -7.78 -0.02
C ALA A 94 20.41 -9.03 -0.39
N ARG A 95 20.17 -9.88 0.61
CA ARG A 95 19.27 -11.04 0.47
C ARG A 95 17.83 -10.56 0.69
N ILE A 96 17.01 -10.89 -0.28
CA ILE A 96 15.61 -10.46 -0.31
C ILE A 96 14.73 -11.67 -0.54
N TRP A 97 13.64 -11.76 0.18
CA TRP A 97 12.56 -12.64 -0.24
C TRP A 97 11.27 -11.83 -0.40
N LEU A 98 10.44 -12.28 -1.33
CA LEU A 98 9.17 -11.67 -1.67
C LEU A 98 8.09 -12.72 -1.87
N GLU A 99 6.86 -12.37 -1.54
CA GLU A 99 5.66 -13.07 -1.96
C GLU A 99 4.54 -12.06 -2.24
N PRO A 100 3.53 -12.40 -3.06
CA PRO A 100 2.38 -11.52 -3.26
C PRO A 100 1.68 -11.21 -1.95
N ASP A 101 1.42 -9.91 -1.72
CA ASP A 101 0.61 -9.46 -0.60
C ASP A 101 -0.87 -9.54 -0.99
N LEU A 102 -1.48 -10.69 -0.70
CA LEU A 102 -2.88 -10.97 -0.97
C LEU A 102 -3.81 -10.50 0.15
N GLU A 103 -3.25 -10.08 1.28
CA GLU A 103 -4.05 -9.61 2.40
C GLU A 103 -4.75 -8.30 2.04
N LYS A 104 -6.04 -8.24 2.35
CA LYS A 104 -6.80 -7.00 2.28
C LYS A 104 -6.30 -6.10 3.40
N ARG A 105 -5.67 -4.98 3.03
CA ARG A 105 -5.26 -3.98 4.02
C ARG A 105 -6.51 -3.37 4.62
N GLU A 106 -6.64 -3.44 5.92
CA GLU A 106 -7.73 -2.77 6.62
C GLU A 106 -7.68 -1.25 6.39
N ILE A 107 -8.86 -0.67 6.26
CA ILE A 107 -9.04 0.77 6.19
C ILE A 107 -9.35 1.23 7.61
N VAL A 108 -8.31 1.65 8.32
CA VAL A 108 -8.47 2.20 9.66
C VAL A 108 -8.83 3.67 9.51
N LEU A 109 -9.98 4.04 10.06
CA LEU A 109 -10.43 5.44 10.14
C LEU A 109 -10.46 5.84 11.62
N PRO A 110 -9.96 7.02 12.00
CA PRO A 110 -10.09 7.53 13.35
C PRO A 110 -11.58 7.74 13.71
N ALA A 111 -11.89 7.66 15.00
CA ALA A 111 -13.27 7.74 15.48
C ALA A 111 -13.94 9.06 15.07
N GLU A 112 -13.18 10.15 15.11
CA GLU A 112 -13.62 11.48 14.72
C GLU A 112 -14.08 11.52 13.25
N LEU A 113 -13.28 10.97 12.35
CA LEU A 113 -13.64 10.91 10.93
C LEU A 113 -14.82 9.97 10.66
N LYS A 114 -14.90 8.83 11.37
CA LYS A 114 -16.07 7.94 11.27
C LYS A 114 -17.35 8.66 11.67
N LYS A 115 -17.31 9.47 12.72
CA LYS A 115 -18.44 10.26 13.19
C LYS A 115 -18.91 11.25 12.12
N GLU A 116 -17.98 12.02 11.55
CA GLU A 116 -18.31 12.98 10.48
C GLU A 116 -18.88 12.31 9.24
N LEU A 117 -18.27 11.23 8.77
CA LEU A 117 -18.78 10.47 7.61
C LEU A 117 -20.15 9.86 7.86
N ASN A 118 -20.47 9.47 9.10
CA ASN A 118 -21.76 8.88 9.44
C ASN A 118 -22.86 9.93 9.69
N SER A 119 -22.52 11.21 9.79
CA SER A 119 -23.51 12.29 9.92
C SER A 119 -24.37 12.47 8.68
N ASP A 120 -23.85 12.08 7.53
CA ASP A 120 -24.56 12.10 6.25
C ASP A 120 -24.45 10.74 5.51
N ARG A 121 -25.60 10.13 5.19
CA ARG A 121 -25.65 8.82 4.51
C ARG A 121 -25.12 8.88 3.07
N GLY A 122 -25.32 9.99 2.37
CA GLY A 122 -24.85 10.20 1.00
C GLY A 122 -23.33 10.26 0.99
N LEU A 123 -22.76 11.10 1.85
CA LEU A 123 -21.32 11.24 2.02
C LEU A 123 -20.66 9.90 2.41
N ARG A 124 -21.27 9.16 3.33
CA ARG A 124 -20.76 7.84 3.73
C ARG A 124 -20.75 6.86 2.57
N LYS A 125 -21.85 6.77 1.83
CA LYS A 125 -21.96 5.89 0.66
C LYS A 125 -20.94 6.27 -0.43
N TRP A 126 -20.80 7.56 -0.70
CA TRP A 126 -19.83 8.07 -1.66
C TRP A 126 -18.39 7.76 -1.24
N PHE A 127 -18.04 8.01 0.03
CA PHE A 127 -16.73 7.64 0.59
C PHE A 127 -16.44 6.15 0.47
N ASP A 128 -17.41 5.29 0.74
CA ASP A 128 -17.25 3.84 0.63
C ASP A 128 -17.07 3.38 -0.83
N GLY A 129 -17.49 4.19 -1.81
CA GLY A 129 -17.23 4.00 -3.23
C GLY A 129 -15.83 4.37 -3.69
N LEU A 130 -15.08 5.13 -2.89
CA LEU A 130 -13.69 5.48 -3.21
C LEU A 130 -12.78 4.24 -3.21
N SER A 131 -11.67 4.33 -3.94
CA SER A 131 -10.67 3.26 -3.93
C SER A 131 -10.13 3.00 -2.52
N ASP A 132 -9.78 1.74 -2.23
CA ASP A 132 -9.15 1.35 -0.96
C ASP A 132 -7.90 2.19 -0.63
N SER A 133 -7.16 2.59 -1.66
CA SER A 133 -5.98 3.46 -1.51
C SER A 133 -6.36 4.84 -0.99
N MET A 134 -7.36 5.45 -1.64
CA MET A 134 -7.84 6.77 -1.28
C MET A 134 -8.39 6.79 0.15
N ARG A 135 -9.22 5.81 0.50
CA ARG A 135 -9.80 5.70 1.84
C ARG A 135 -8.72 5.55 2.93
N ARG A 136 -7.65 4.78 2.66
CA ARG A 136 -6.52 4.65 3.59
C ARG A 136 -5.74 5.95 3.76
N GLU A 137 -5.47 6.65 2.68
CA GLU A 137 -4.74 7.94 2.76
C GLU A 137 -5.56 8.98 3.51
N ILE A 138 -6.87 9.06 3.28
CA ILE A 138 -7.78 9.92 4.04
C ILE A 138 -7.75 9.57 5.54
N GLY A 139 -7.87 8.28 5.87
CA GLY A 139 -7.82 7.83 7.26
C GLY A 139 -6.51 8.18 7.94
N LYS A 140 -5.39 7.93 7.25
CA LYS A 140 -4.05 8.22 7.75
C LYS A 140 -3.83 9.71 7.99
N TRP A 141 -4.23 10.56 7.03
CA TRP A 141 -4.12 12.01 7.19
C TRP A 141 -4.96 12.54 8.36
N ALA A 142 -6.17 12.01 8.55
CA ALA A 142 -7.03 12.42 9.65
C ALA A 142 -6.49 11.95 11.02
N ASP A 143 -5.79 10.81 11.07
CA ASP A 143 -5.24 10.22 12.30
C ASP A 143 -3.86 10.77 12.71
N GLU A 144 -3.17 11.48 11.81
CA GLU A 144 -1.81 11.98 12.05
C GLU A 144 -1.67 12.91 13.28
N PRO A 145 -2.64 13.81 13.63
CA PRO A 145 -2.50 14.66 14.79
C PRO A 145 -2.54 13.89 16.11
N LYS A 146 -1.64 14.27 17.04
CA LYS A 146 -1.53 13.60 18.34
C LYS A 146 -2.71 13.86 19.28
N THR A 147 -3.39 15.02 19.15
CA THR A 147 -4.50 15.39 20.04
C THR A 147 -5.86 15.11 19.41
N ALA A 148 -6.83 14.67 20.22
CA ALA A 148 -8.20 14.44 19.78
C ALA A 148 -8.84 15.70 19.16
N THR A 149 -8.62 16.87 19.77
CA THR A 149 -9.10 18.15 19.24
C THR A 149 -8.57 18.45 17.84
N SER A 150 -7.29 18.18 17.58
CA SER A 150 -6.69 18.39 16.26
C SER A 150 -7.18 17.34 15.25
N ARG A 151 -7.42 16.10 15.68
CA ARG A 151 -8.04 15.07 14.83
C ARG A 151 -9.46 15.43 14.46
N GLN A 152 -10.25 15.94 15.43
CA GLN A 152 -11.62 16.40 15.16
C GLN A 152 -11.64 17.51 14.10
N LYS A 153 -10.80 18.55 14.23
CA LYS A 153 -10.70 19.62 13.22
C LYS A 153 -10.31 19.10 11.83
N ARG A 154 -9.40 18.12 11.77
CA ARG A 154 -9.06 17.50 10.48
C ARG A 154 -10.20 16.65 9.92
N ALA A 155 -10.92 15.94 10.76
CA ALA A 155 -12.07 15.14 10.33
C ALA A 155 -13.19 16.02 9.75
N GLU A 156 -13.53 17.12 10.42
CA GLU A 156 -14.49 18.13 9.93
C GLU A 156 -14.06 18.70 8.58
N LYS A 157 -12.83 19.20 8.49
CA LYS A 157 -12.28 19.74 7.25
C LYS A 157 -12.25 18.71 6.11
N MET A 158 -12.01 17.43 6.41
CA MET A 158 -12.02 16.37 5.42
C MET A 158 -13.46 16.10 4.95
N ALA A 159 -14.43 16.01 5.88
CA ALA A 159 -15.83 15.80 5.55
C ALA A 159 -16.37 16.92 4.64
N GLU A 160 -16.08 18.18 4.95
CA GLU A 160 -16.44 19.32 4.09
C GLU A 160 -15.88 19.18 2.66
N ARG A 161 -14.61 18.83 2.53
CA ARG A 161 -13.96 18.65 1.21
C ARG A 161 -14.55 17.48 0.42
N LEU A 162 -14.85 16.38 1.10
CA LEU A 162 -15.47 15.23 0.48
C LEU A 162 -16.91 15.54 0.03
N MET A 163 -17.63 16.34 0.81
CA MET A 163 -18.97 16.79 0.45
C MET A 163 -18.95 17.70 -0.78
N GLN A 164 -18.02 18.66 -0.84
CA GLN A 164 -17.82 19.50 -2.00
C GLN A 164 -17.44 18.70 -3.27
N ALA A 165 -16.60 17.67 -3.12
CA ALA A 165 -16.23 16.81 -4.23
C ALA A 165 -17.41 15.95 -4.71
N MET A 166 -18.23 15.45 -3.80
CA MET A 166 -19.44 14.68 -4.09
C MET A 166 -20.48 15.53 -4.84
N GLU A 167 -20.70 16.78 -4.41
CA GLU A 167 -21.66 17.69 -5.03
C GLU A 167 -21.18 18.18 -6.41
N GLY A 168 -19.87 18.32 -6.60
CA GLY A 168 -19.27 18.74 -7.86
C GLY A 168 -19.07 17.62 -8.87
N GLU A 169 -19.43 16.37 -8.57
CA GLU A 169 -19.11 15.17 -9.39
C GLU A 169 -17.62 15.09 -9.79
N GLN A 170 -16.76 15.76 -9.02
CA GLN A 170 -15.32 15.78 -9.27
C GLN A 170 -14.66 14.57 -8.59
N GLU A 171 -13.57 14.08 -9.20
CA GLU A 171 -12.69 13.19 -8.46
C GLU A 171 -12.27 13.87 -7.14
N PRO A 172 -12.24 13.13 -6.01
CA PRO A 172 -11.78 13.70 -4.76
C PRO A 172 -10.43 14.35 -4.99
N PRO A 173 -10.20 15.56 -4.47
CA PRO A 173 -8.95 16.27 -4.71
C PRO A 173 -7.80 15.36 -4.35
N PRO A 174 -6.76 15.25 -5.19
CA PRO A 174 -5.62 14.43 -4.87
C PRO A 174 -5.08 14.89 -3.51
N ILE A 175 -5.25 14.06 -2.52
CA ILE A 175 -4.89 14.33 -1.11
C ILE A 175 -3.45 14.80 -1.02
N LEU A 176 -2.60 14.29 -1.90
CA LEU A 176 -1.21 14.71 -2.06
C LEU A 176 -1.03 16.19 -2.44
N LYS A 177 -2.00 16.84 -3.10
CA LYS A 177 -1.96 18.29 -3.39
C LYS A 177 -2.51 19.14 -2.24
N ALA A 178 -3.12 18.55 -1.23
CA ALA A 178 -3.70 19.25 -0.10
C ALA A 178 -2.85 19.11 1.19
N ILE A 179 -1.76 18.34 1.13
CA ILE A 179 -0.85 18.06 2.24
C ILE A 179 0.47 18.85 2.12
N PHE A 180 0.77 19.42 0.91
CA PHE A 180 1.94 20.28 0.65
C PHE A 180 1.53 21.71 0.41
#